data_eadb504ee7e6f667ea6442289740d0f4
#
_entry.id   eadb504ee7e6f667ea6442289740d0f4
#
_cell.length_a   1.000
_cell.length_b   1.000
_cell.length_c   1.000
_cell.angle_alpha   90.00
_cell.angle_beta   90.00
_cell.angle_gamma   90.00
#
_symmetry.space_group_name_H-M   'P 1'
#
loop_
_entity.id
_entity.type
_entity.pdbx_description
1 polymer ?
#
loop_
_entity_poly.entity_id
_entity_poly.type
_entity_poly.pdbx_seq_one_letter_code
_entity_poly.pdbx_strand_id
1 'polypeptide(L)'
;GSSTDTIGRVRVPYHIAAEGYPAHVHLKWADNVGSTYNIYRSDESGKFRTYAQVSGNEYMDFSIGTAEESRNYTYRICPEGFPVDSASAFEIKVDIPAATDSALLDMVQKYTLRYFTDFAHPQTGLARERSNDINGDIVTTGGTGFGLMSLIVGAERGFITREQALDIIGKTVAFLEDCEKFHGAWAHWYDGDSGRTFSFSKYDNGGDIVETAFLV
;
A
#
# COMPACT_ATOMS: atom_id res chain seq x y z
N GLY A 1 17.26 29.10 38.20
CA GLY A 1 16.86 27.84 37.62
C GLY A 1 15.61 28.04 36.78
N SER A 2 15.70 28.12 35.46
CA SER A 2 14.53 28.20 34.60
C SER A 2 14.06 26.77 34.31
N SER A 3 12.90 26.46 34.83
CA SER A 3 12.11 25.28 34.44
C SER A 3 11.57 25.53 33.04
N THR A 4 12.15 24.92 32.03
CA THR A 4 11.54 24.84 30.72
C THR A 4 10.48 23.75 30.79
N ASP A 5 9.20 24.15 30.88
CA ASP A 5 8.06 23.30 30.65
C ASP A 5 8.14 22.74 29.22
N THR A 6 8.58 21.50 29.12
CA THR A 6 8.41 20.73 27.91
C THR A 6 6.96 20.28 27.87
N ILE A 7 6.07 21.14 27.38
CA ILE A 7 4.73 20.72 26.99
C ILE A 7 4.92 19.69 25.88
N GLY A 8 4.79 18.42 26.24
CA GLY A 8 4.80 17.32 25.30
C GLY A 8 3.72 17.61 24.24
N ARG A 9 4.11 17.92 23.02
CA ARG A 9 3.17 18.12 21.91
C ARG A 9 2.42 16.82 21.72
N VAL A 10 1.16 16.81 22.12
CA VAL A 10 0.24 15.72 21.84
C VAL A 10 0.19 15.57 20.31
N ARG A 11 0.61 14.42 19.83
CA ARG A 11 0.68 14.15 18.40
C ARG A 11 -0.63 13.50 17.98
N VAL A 12 -1.50 14.32 17.44
CA VAL A 12 -2.76 13.86 16.85
C VAL A 12 -2.45 13.28 15.47
N PRO A 13 -2.97 12.10 15.12
CA PRO A 13 -2.87 11.60 13.75
C PRO A 13 -3.54 12.61 12.80
N TYR A 14 -2.95 12.80 11.63
CA TYR A 14 -3.45 13.72 10.61
C TYR A 14 -3.51 13.04 9.25
N HIS A 15 -4.19 13.65 8.28
CA HIS A 15 -4.41 13.05 6.95
C HIS A 15 -4.96 11.62 7.02
N ILE A 16 -6.03 11.43 7.81
CA ILE A 16 -6.64 10.12 7.94
C ILE A 16 -7.48 9.83 6.70
N ALA A 17 -7.21 8.69 6.10
CA ALA A 17 -8.00 8.09 5.05
C ALA A 17 -8.62 6.79 5.55
N ALA A 18 -9.86 6.52 5.16
CA ALA A 18 -10.53 5.28 5.44
C ALA A 18 -11.24 4.78 4.18
N GLU A 19 -11.07 3.51 3.89
CA GLU A 19 -11.67 2.88 2.73
C GLU A 19 -12.40 1.61 3.16
N GLY A 20 -13.71 1.57 2.86
CA GLY A 20 -14.57 0.42 3.14
C GLY A 20 -14.58 -0.55 1.98
N TYR A 21 -14.34 -1.81 2.28
CA TYR A 21 -14.44 -2.94 1.35
C TYR A 21 -15.51 -3.91 1.84
N PRO A 22 -16.05 -4.80 0.98
CA PRO A 22 -17.08 -5.74 1.38
C PRO A 22 -16.74 -6.61 2.59
N ALA A 23 -15.45 -6.88 2.82
CA ALA A 23 -14.97 -7.80 3.84
C ALA A 23 -14.08 -7.16 4.92
N HIS A 24 -13.67 -5.90 4.76
CA HIS A 24 -12.82 -5.22 5.72
C HIS A 24 -12.84 -3.70 5.52
N VAL A 25 -12.28 -2.99 6.50
CA VAL A 25 -11.98 -1.56 6.41
C VAL A 25 -10.49 -1.34 6.48
N HIS A 26 -9.99 -0.48 5.62
CA HIS A 26 -8.58 -0.07 5.61
C HIS A 26 -8.47 1.37 6.10
N LEU A 27 -7.79 1.56 7.22
CA LEU A 27 -7.49 2.86 7.81
C LEU A 27 -6.02 3.18 7.60
N LYS A 28 -5.74 4.39 7.14
CA LYS A 28 -4.37 4.95 7.05
C LYS A 28 -4.37 6.35 7.65
N TRP A 29 -3.28 6.72 8.29
CA TRP A 29 -3.07 8.08 8.79
C TRP A 29 -1.62 8.48 8.69
N ALA A 30 -1.35 9.77 8.69
CA ALA A 30 0.01 10.27 8.81
C ALA A 30 0.38 10.40 10.29
N ASP A 31 1.59 9.98 10.62
CA ASP A 31 2.20 10.12 11.93
C ASP A 31 3.66 10.56 11.78
N ASN A 32 4.09 11.44 12.65
CA ASN A 32 5.45 11.97 12.57
C ASN A 32 6.50 11.14 13.32
N VAL A 33 6.12 10.13 14.14
CA VAL A 33 7.07 9.48 15.07
C VAL A 33 6.70 8.08 15.57
N GLY A 34 6.10 7.24 14.80
CA GLY A 34 5.94 5.82 15.19
C GLY A 34 5.25 5.62 16.55
N SER A 35 4.21 6.39 16.83
CA SER A 35 3.42 6.30 18.05
C SER A 35 2.53 5.06 18.02
N THR A 36 2.10 4.60 19.19
CA THR A 36 1.09 3.57 19.33
C THR A 36 -0.30 4.23 19.38
N TYR A 37 -1.26 3.64 18.69
CA TYR A 37 -2.64 4.11 18.62
C TYR A 37 -3.63 3.06 19.05
N ASN A 38 -4.66 3.48 19.78
CA ASN A 38 -5.83 2.67 20.05
C ASN A 38 -6.90 2.92 18.98
N ILE A 39 -7.39 1.87 18.37
CA ILE A 39 -8.44 1.90 17.35
C ILE A 39 -9.76 1.51 18.01
N TYR A 40 -10.73 2.39 17.89
CA TYR A 40 -12.10 2.19 18.36
C TYR A 40 -13.05 2.20 17.17
N ARG A 41 -14.11 1.42 17.27
CA ARG A 41 -15.22 1.40 16.30
C ARG A 41 -16.54 1.52 17.03
N SER A 42 -17.44 2.37 16.54
CA SER A 42 -18.82 2.42 17.03
C SER A 42 -19.69 1.43 16.26
N ASP A 43 -20.65 0.87 16.95
CA ASP A 43 -21.79 0.19 16.35
C ASP A 43 -22.94 1.18 16.05
N GLU A 44 -24.05 0.67 15.54
CA GLU A 44 -25.25 1.47 15.23
C GLU A 44 -25.82 2.23 16.45
N SER A 45 -25.50 1.80 17.66
CA SER A 45 -25.90 2.47 18.89
C SER A 45 -25.01 3.69 19.24
N GLY A 46 -23.97 3.93 18.46
CA GLY A 46 -22.99 4.99 18.68
C GLY A 46 -21.99 4.69 19.80
N LYS A 47 -21.99 3.49 20.37
CA LYS A 47 -21.07 3.10 21.43
C LYS A 47 -19.75 2.61 20.84
N PHE A 48 -18.65 3.28 21.21
CA PHE A 48 -17.31 2.89 20.83
C PHE A 48 -16.78 1.71 21.65
N ARG A 49 -16.15 0.76 20.97
CA ARG A 49 -15.42 -0.36 21.56
C ARG A 49 -14.00 -0.38 21.02
N THR A 50 -13.05 -0.80 21.84
CA THR A 50 -11.66 -1.02 21.42
C THR A 50 -11.58 -2.25 20.53
N TYR A 51 -10.92 -2.13 19.39
CA TYR A 51 -10.69 -3.23 18.44
C TYR A 51 -9.23 -3.62 18.32
N ALA A 52 -8.32 -2.64 18.39
CA ALA A 52 -6.89 -2.90 18.26
C ALA A 52 -6.04 -1.84 18.97
N GLN A 53 -4.81 -2.21 19.24
CA GLN A 53 -3.72 -1.29 19.50
C GLN A 53 -2.66 -1.52 18.42
N VAL A 54 -2.21 -0.46 17.75
CA VAL A 54 -1.37 -0.53 16.56
C VAL A 54 -0.17 0.39 16.71
N SER A 55 1.01 -0.14 16.48
CA SER A 55 2.22 0.66 16.31
C SER A 55 2.42 0.94 14.83
N GLY A 56 2.34 2.19 14.43
CA GLY A 56 2.40 2.59 13.03
C GLY A 56 1.19 3.40 12.59
N ASN A 57 0.99 3.48 11.29
CA ASN A 57 0.07 4.42 10.64
C ASN A 57 -0.99 3.74 9.74
N GLU A 58 -1.23 2.45 9.94
CA GLU A 58 -2.17 1.66 9.13
C GLU A 58 -2.85 0.60 10.00
N TYR A 59 -4.14 0.35 9.75
CA TYR A 59 -4.89 -0.73 10.36
C TYR A 59 -5.93 -1.30 9.39
N MET A 60 -6.01 -2.62 9.30
CA MET A 60 -7.03 -3.33 8.55
C MET A 60 -7.99 -4.04 9.49
N ASP A 61 -9.25 -3.60 9.50
CA ASP A 61 -10.29 -4.22 10.32
C ASP A 61 -11.03 -5.31 9.53
N PHE A 62 -10.59 -6.55 9.69
CA PHE A 62 -11.28 -7.73 9.13
C PHE A 62 -12.43 -8.24 10.01
N SER A 63 -12.63 -7.67 11.20
CA SER A 63 -13.65 -8.12 12.13
C SER A 63 -15.08 -7.75 11.71
N ILE A 64 -15.23 -6.91 10.69
CA ILE A 64 -16.54 -6.51 10.17
C ILE A 64 -17.27 -7.66 9.45
N GLY A 65 -16.54 -8.63 8.88
CA GLY A 65 -17.11 -9.69 8.05
C GLY A 65 -17.79 -9.16 6.79
N THR A 66 -18.45 -10.03 6.06
CA THR A 66 -19.27 -9.70 4.88
C THR A 66 -20.75 -9.51 5.24
N ALA A 67 -21.48 -8.71 4.47
CA ALA A 67 -22.94 -8.58 4.59
C ALA A 67 -23.58 -8.38 3.21
N GLU A 68 -24.84 -8.82 3.07
CA GLU A 68 -25.62 -8.68 1.83
C GLU A 68 -26.07 -7.24 1.58
N GLU A 69 -26.12 -6.41 2.63
CA GLU A 69 -26.48 -5.00 2.56
C GLU A 69 -25.28 -4.11 2.87
N SER A 70 -25.29 -2.91 2.31
CA SER A 70 -24.33 -1.88 2.65
C SER A 70 -24.53 -1.39 4.09
N ARG A 71 -23.45 -1.04 4.76
CA ARG A 71 -23.44 -0.57 6.15
C ARG A 71 -22.39 0.48 6.34
N ASN A 72 -22.38 1.12 7.51
CA ASN A 72 -21.32 2.07 7.86
C ASN A 72 -20.85 1.86 9.30
N TYR A 73 -19.61 2.26 9.53
CA TYR A 73 -19.03 2.32 10.86
C TYR A 73 -18.34 3.66 11.06
N THR A 74 -18.27 4.07 12.33
CA THR A 74 -17.45 5.21 12.72
C THR A 74 -16.24 4.70 13.49
N TYR A 75 -15.05 5.12 13.09
CA TYR A 75 -13.80 4.79 13.78
C TYR A 75 -13.27 6.01 14.51
N ARG A 76 -12.62 5.76 15.65
CA ARG A 76 -11.77 6.73 16.33
C ARG A 76 -10.38 6.17 16.48
N ILE A 77 -9.39 6.98 16.14
CA ILE A 77 -7.97 6.67 16.27
C ILE A 77 -7.41 7.60 17.34
N CYS A 78 -6.99 7.02 18.46
CA CYS A 78 -6.50 7.77 19.62
C CYS A 78 -5.06 7.39 19.90
N PRO A 79 -4.16 8.35 20.13
CA PRO A 79 -2.82 8.05 20.65
C PRO A 79 -2.93 7.27 21.97
N GLU A 80 -1.98 6.36 22.21
CA GLU A 80 -1.91 5.62 23.46
C GLU A 80 -1.86 6.57 24.67
N GLY A 81 -2.54 6.19 25.74
CA GLY A 81 -2.65 7.02 26.96
C GLY A 81 -3.76 8.06 26.93
N PHE A 82 -4.47 8.23 25.81
CA PHE A 82 -5.61 9.16 25.71
C PHE A 82 -6.95 8.39 25.68
N PRO A 83 -7.98 8.91 26.38
CA PRO A 83 -9.31 8.30 26.36
C PRO A 83 -9.98 8.46 24.98
N VAL A 84 -10.94 7.60 24.67
CA VAL A 84 -11.68 7.57 23.40
C VAL A 84 -12.39 8.90 23.09
N ASP A 85 -12.83 9.63 24.11
CA ASP A 85 -13.50 10.93 23.98
C ASP A 85 -12.55 12.12 24.06
N SER A 86 -11.24 11.87 24.00
CA SER A 86 -10.24 12.92 23.97
C SER A 86 -10.37 13.79 22.73
N ALA A 87 -10.10 15.09 22.87
CA ALA A 87 -9.92 16.00 21.74
C ALA A 87 -8.75 15.60 20.82
N SER A 88 -7.88 14.70 21.28
CA SER A 88 -6.79 14.11 20.49
C SER A 88 -7.22 12.88 19.68
N ALA A 89 -8.48 12.43 19.82
CA ALA A 89 -9.06 11.40 18.99
C ALA A 89 -9.47 11.96 17.63
N PHE A 90 -9.16 11.22 16.60
CA PHE A 90 -9.66 11.53 15.27
C PHE A 90 -10.79 10.57 14.89
N GLU A 91 -11.89 11.13 14.40
CA GLU A 91 -13.08 10.37 14.04
C GLU A 91 -13.28 10.36 12.53
N ILE A 92 -13.57 9.19 11.95
CA ILE A 92 -13.90 9.03 10.54
C ILE A 92 -15.03 8.02 10.36
N LYS A 93 -16.00 8.39 9.51
CA LYS A 93 -17.08 7.51 9.10
C LYS A 93 -16.70 6.80 7.80
N VAL A 94 -16.99 5.51 7.71
CA VAL A 94 -16.66 4.65 6.58
C VAL A 94 -17.90 3.94 6.10
N ASP A 95 -18.22 4.07 4.82
CA ASP A 95 -19.26 3.32 4.15
C ASP A 95 -18.69 2.02 3.60
N ILE A 96 -19.37 0.92 3.83
CA ILE A 96 -18.96 -0.44 3.46
C ILE A 96 -19.97 -0.97 2.47
N PRO A 97 -19.56 -1.29 1.25
CA PRO A 97 -20.46 -1.82 0.22
C PRO A 97 -20.96 -3.21 0.58
N ALA A 98 -22.11 -3.56 0.04
CA ALA A 98 -22.63 -4.93 0.09
C ALA A 98 -21.64 -5.93 -0.54
N ALA A 99 -21.59 -7.13 -0.01
CA ALA A 99 -20.71 -8.20 -0.48
C ALA A 99 -21.32 -8.91 -1.71
N THR A 100 -21.43 -8.18 -2.82
CA THR A 100 -21.77 -8.77 -4.11
C THR A 100 -20.52 -9.36 -4.77
N ASP A 101 -20.69 -10.31 -5.71
CA ASP A 101 -19.58 -10.90 -6.47
C ASP A 101 -18.74 -9.82 -7.15
N SER A 102 -19.38 -8.81 -7.74
CA SER A 102 -18.70 -7.70 -8.40
C SER A 102 -17.84 -6.89 -7.40
N ALA A 103 -18.39 -6.55 -6.22
CA ALA A 103 -17.67 -5.78 -5.22
C ALA A 103 -16.50 -6.57 -4.62
N LEU A 104 -16.67 -7.89 -4.45
CA LEU A 104 -15.60 -8.77 -3.99
C LEU A 104 -14.47 -8.89 -5.03
N LEU A 105 -14.81 -9.02 -6.31
CA LEU A 105 -13.83 -9.06 -7.40
C LEU A 105 -13.09 -7.74 -7.54
N ASP A 106 -13.78 -6.61 -7.41
CA ASP A 106 -13.16 -5.28 -7.41
C ASP A 106 -12.18 -5.10 -6.25
N MET A 107 -12.58 -5.56 -5.06
CA MET A 107 -11.69 -5.56 -3.90
C MET A 107 -10.41 -6.37 -4.16
N VAL A 108 -10.52 -7.59 -4.68
CA VAL A 108 -9.37 -8.45 -4.98
C VAL A 108 -8.45 -7.79 -6.02
N GLN A 109 -9.02 -7.25 -7.11
CA GLN A 109 -8.23 -6.58 -8.14
C GLN A 109 -7.50 -5.36 -7.59
N LYS A 110 -8.17 -4.52 -6.80
CA LYS A 110 -7.59 -3.33 -6.21
C LYS A 110 -6.45 -3.68 -5.25
N TYR A 111 -6.62 -4.72 -4.42
CA TYR A 111 -5.55 -5.18 -3.53
C TYR A 111 -4.38 -5.80 -4.27
N THR A 112 -4.64 -6.56 -5.33
CA THR A 112 -3.57 -7.12 -6.17
C THR A 112 -2.77 -6.02 -6.86
N LEU A 113 -3.44 -4.95 -7.34
CA LEU A 113 -2.78 -3.80 -7.94
C LEU A 113 -1.79 -3.13 -6.98
N ARG A 114 -2.05 -3.15 -5.68
CA ARG A 114 -1.14 -2.56 -4.67
C ARG A 114 0.27 -3.15 -4.69
N TYR A 115 0.44 -4.37 -5.19
CA TYR A 115 1.77 -4.92 -5.39
C TYR A 115 2.61 -4.08 -6.37
N PHE A 116 1.96 -3.51 -7.38
CA PHE A 116 2.59 -2.71 -8.43
C PHE A 116 2.53 -1.19 -8.17
N THR A 117 1.86 -0.75 -7.11
CA THR A 117 1.78 0.66 -6.73
C THR A 117 2.48 0.93 -5.41
N ASP A 118 1.99 0.33 -4.33
CA ASP A 118 2.49 0.60 -2.97
C ASP A 118 3.80 -0.14 -2.69
N PHE A 119 3.98 -1.30 -3.31
CA PHE A 119 5.12 -2.18 -3.07
C PHE A 119 6.16 -2.18 -4.20
N ALA A 120 5.90 -1.52 -5.33
CA ALA A 120 6.89 -1.30 -6.38
C ALA A 120 8.16 -0.63 -5.83
N HIS A 121 9.28 -0.84 -6.50
CA HIS A 121 10.53 -0.18 -6.11
C HIS A 121 10.38 1.35 -6.30
N PRO A 122 10.62 2.16 -5.26
CA PRO A 122 10.18 3.56 -5.24
C PRO A 122 10.91 4.45 -6.26
N GLN A 123 12.16 4.13 -6.58
CA GLN A 123 12.96 4.90 -7.54
C GLN A 123 12.72 4.45 -8.97
N THR A 124 12.53 3.15 -9.19
CA THR A 124 12.46 2.57 -10.54
C THR A 124 11.06 2.27 -11.03
N GLY A 125 10.09 2.16 -10.12
CA GLY A 125 8.74 1.74 -10.46
C GLY A 125 8.59 0.26 -10.83
N LEU A 126 9.69 -0.52 -10.88
CA LEU A 126 9.64 -1.94 -11.21
C LEU A 126 9.02 -2.76 -10.08
N ALA A 127 8.42 -3.88 -10.46
CA ALA A 127 7.92 -4.85 -9.49
C ALA A 127 9.09 -5.49 -8.71
N ARG A 128 8.99 -5.52 -7.39
CA ARG A 128 9.94 -6.27 -6.56
C ARG A 128 9.79 -7.77 -6.81
N GLU A 129 10.86 -8.51 -6.62
CA GLU A 129 10.85 -9.96 -6.78
C GLU A 129 9.86 -10.65 -5.83
N ARG A 130 9.80 -10.21 -4.58
CA ARG A 130 8.94 -10.80 -3.54
C ARG A 130 8.58 -9.79 -2.44
N SER A 131 7.48 -10.05 -1.75
CA SER A 131 6.98 -9.17 -0.69
C SER A 131 7.61 -9.44 0.69
N ASN A 132 8.23 -10.58 0.90
CA ASN A 132 8.82 -10.95 2.19
C ASN A 132 10.28 -10.48 2.38
N ASP A 133 10.85 -9.83 1.37
CA ASP A 133 12.15 -9.16 1.44
C ASP A 133 11.95 -7.64 1.33
N ILE A 134 11.55 -7.05 2.46
CA ILE A 134 11.22 -5.61 2.53
C ILE A 134 12.46 -4.72 2.29
N ASN A 135 13.64 -5.23 2.58
CA ASN A 135 14.91 -4.53 2.36
C ASN A 135 15.55 -4.93 1.02
N GLY A 136 14.91 -5.85 0.29
CA GLY A 136 15.41 -6.31 -0.99
C GLY A 136 15.10 -5.29 -2.08
N ASP A 137 16.15 -4.77 -2.70
CA ASP A 137 16.04 -3.88 -3.85
C ASP A 137 16.05 -4.66 -5.17
N ILE A 138 15.84 -5.99 -5.07
CA ILE A 138 15.76 -6.86 -6.24
C ILE A 138 14.42 -6.69 -6.93
N VAL A 139 14.47 -6.33 -8.20
CA VAL A 139 13.32 -6.15 -9.08
C VAL A 139 13.33 -7.15 -10.23
N THR A 140 12.16 -7.43 -10.80
CA THR A 140 11.98 -8.42 -11.85
C THR A 140 11.33 -7.83 -13.09
N THR A 141 11.80 -8.24 -14.26
CA THR A 141 11.33 -7.71 -15.56
C THR A 141 9.98 -8.27 -15.97
N GLY A 142 9.76 -9.56 -15.91
CA GLY A 142 8.47 -10.16 -16.26
C GLY A 142 7.34 -9.76 -15.33
N GLY A 143 7.60 -9.73 -14.02
CA GLY A 143 6.67 -9.18 -13.04
C GLY A 143 6.32 -7.73 -13.33
N THR A 144 7.29 -6.93 -13.75
CA THR A 144 7.09 -5.54 -14.16
C THR A 144 6.21 -5.45 -15.42
N GLY A 145 6.40 -6.32 -16.41
CA GLY A 145 5.54 -6.36 -17.59
C GLY A 145 4.06 -6.58 -17.23
N PHE A 146 3.76 -7.53 -16.37
CA PHE A 146 2.41 -7.69 -15.81
C PHE A 146 1.96 -6.48 -15.01
N GLY A 147 2.86 -5.83 -14.28
CA GLY A 147 2.61 -4.58 -13.57
C GLY A 147 2.17 -3.46 -14.49
N LEU A 148 2.85 -3.26 -15.61
CA LEU A 148 2.49 -2.23 -16.60
C LEU A 148 1.06 -2.44 -17.14
N MET A 149 0.67 -3.67 -17.48
CA MET A 149 -0.71 -3.99 -17.87
C MET A 149 -1.69 -3.70 -16.74
N SER A 150 -1.34 -4.07 -15.51
CA SER A 150 -2.18 -3.85 -14.33
C SER A 150 -2.37 -2.37 -14.02
N LEU A 151 -1.36 -1.52 -14.22
CA LEU A 151 -1.46 -0.07 -14.03
C LEU A 151 -2.44 0.56 -15.03
N ILE A 152 -2.43 0.10 -16.30
CA ILE A 152 -3.40 0.57 -17.31
C ILE A 152 -4.82 0.21 -16.90
N VAL A 153 -5.06 -1.04 -16.49
CA VAL A 153 -6.36 -1.50 -15.99
C VAL A 153 -6.77 -0.73 -14.74
N GLY A 154 -5.84 -0.52 -13.81
CA GLY A 154 -6.08 0.23 -12.58
C GLY A 154 -6.51 1.67 -12.83
N ALA A 155 -5.89 2.35 -13.80
CA ALA A 155 -6.27 3.70 -14.21
C ALA A 155 -7.64 3.73 -14.90
N GLU A 156 -7.92 2.79 -15.81
CA GLU A 156 -9.21 2.69 -16.50
C GLU A 156 -10.36 2.41 -15.54
N ARG A 157 -10.13 1.58 -14.53
CA ARG A 157 -11.12 1.26 -13.49
C ARG A 157 -11.22 2.30 -12.38
N GLY A 158 -10.40 3.35 -12.40
CA GLY A 158 -10.38 4.38 -11.37
C GLY A 158 -9.82 3.92 -10.01
N PHE A 159 -9.06 2.83 -9.96
CA PHE A 159 -8.38 2.37 -8.75
C PHE A 159 -7.18 3.25 -8.40
N ILE A 160 -6.54 3.79 -9.43
CA ILE A 160 -5.49 4.79 -9.36
C ILE A 160 -5.78 5.90 -10.38
N THR A 161 -5.14 7.05 -10.23
CA THR A 161 -5.26 8.10 -11.25
C THR A 161 -4.36 7.79 -12.44
N ARG A 162 -4.71 8.36 -13.62
CA ARG A 162 -3.85 8.28 -14.80
C ARG A 162 -2.45 8.87 -14.53
N GLU A 163 -2.38 9.93 -13.73
CA GLU A 163 -1.13 10.57 -13.35
C GLU A 163 -0.24 9.64 -12.53
N GLN A 164 -0.82 8.93 -11.53
CA GLN A 164 -0.10 7.92 -10.75
C GLN A 164 0.43 6.79 -11.63
N ALA A 165 -0.38 6.29 -12.57
CA ALA A 165 0.07 5.25 -13.51
C ALA A 165 1.24 5.76 -14.38
N LEU A 166 1.15 6.97 -14.92
CA LEU A 166 2.19 7.58 -15.76
C LEU A 166 3.50 7.84 -14.99
N ASP A 167 3.43 8.23 -13.72
CA ASP A 167 4.63 8.40 -12.89
C ASP A 167 5.39 7.08 -12.74
N ILE A 168 4.68 5.99 -12.41
CA ILE A 168 5.30 4.66 -12.25
C ILE A 168 5.86 4.16 -13.58
N ILE A 169 5.08 4.25 -14.67
CA ILE A 169 5.51 3.83 -16.02
C ILE A 169 6.74 4.64 -16.46
N GLY A 170 6.75 5.95 -16.23
CA GLY A 170 7.87 6.82 -16.57
C GLY A 170 9.17 6.45 -15.87
N LYS A 171 9.10 6.15 -14.57
CA LYS A 171 10.23 5.62 -13.80
C LYS A 171 10.73 4.29 -14.34
N THR A 172 9.79 3.38 -14.66
CA THR A 172 10.11 2.07 -15.22
C THR A 172 10.84 2.19 -16.56
N VAL A 173 10.36 3.02 -17.45
CA VAL A 173 11.00 3.23 -18.77
C VAL A 173 12.39 3.83 -18.60
N ALA A 174 12.55 4.84 -17.77
CA ALA A 174 13.85 5.46 -17.52
C ALA A 174 14.88 4.46 -16.97
N PHE A 175 14.48 3.62 -16.01
CA PHE A 175 15.35 2.57 -15.51
C PHE A 175 15.75 1.56 -16.60
N LEU A 176 14.78 1.12 -17.41
CA LEU A 176 15.00 0.13 -18.47
C LEU A 176 15.85 0.68 -19.62
N GLU A 177 15.91 2.00 -19.82
CA GLU A 177 16.83 2.63 -20.78
C GLU A 177 18.29 2.53 -20.33
N ASP A 178 18.54 2.67 -19.03
CA ASP A 178 19.88 2.79 -18.46
C ASP A 178 20.47 1.48 -17.90
N CYS A 179 19.61 0.51 -17.49
CA CYS A 179 20.08 -0.75 -16.90
C CYS A 179 20.88 -1.63 -17.87
N GLU A 180 21.63 -2.58 -17.33
CA GLU A 180 22.39 -3.54 -18.12
C GLU A 180 21.47 -4.34 -19.07
N LYS A 181 21.93 -4.54 -20.31
CA LYS A 181 21.25 -5.33 -21.35
C LYS A 181 22.22 -6.26 -22.04
N PHE A 182 21.73 -7.41 -22.45
CA PHE A 182 22.50 -8.37 -23.22
C PHE A 182 21.89 -8.51 -24.63
N HIS A 183 22.56 -7.94 -25.63
CA HIS A 183 22.10 -7.90 -27.02
C HIS A 183 20.66 -7.34 -27.19
N GLY A 184 20.26 -6.42 -26.34
CA GLY A 184 18.94 -5.82 -26.37
C GLY A 184 17.89 -6.53 -25.51
N ALA A 185 18.19 -7.70 -24.95
CA ALA A 185 17.34 -8.37 -23.96
C ALA A 185 17.68 -7.90 -22.55
N TRP A 186 16.68 -7.73 -21.71
CA TRP A 186 16.86 -7.46 -20.30
C TRP A 186 17.11 -8.75 -19.52
N ALA A 187 17.78 -8.63 -18.38
CA ALA A 187 17.94 -9.75 -17.46
C ALA A 187 16.60 -10.04 -16.71
N HIS A 188 16.50 -11.23 -16.13
CA HIS A 188 15.34 -11.58 -15.30
C HIS A 188 15.24 -10.68 -14.07
N TRP A 189 16.36 -10.45 -13.37
CA TRP A 189 16.43 -9.67 -12.14
C TRP A 189 17.50 -8.59 -12.20
N TYR A 190 17.21 -7.49 -11.54
CA TYR A 190 18.13 -6.38 -11.33
C TYR A 190 18.21 -6.00 -9.86
N ASP A 191 19.33 -5.48 -9.46
CA ASP A 191 19.43 -4.60 -8.33
C ASP A 191 18.81 -3.25 -8.71
N GLY A 192 17.71 -2.88 -8.05
CA GLY A 192 16.90 -1.73 -8.43
C GLY A 192 17.60 -0.39 -8.22
N ASP A 193 18.59 -0.32 -7.33
CA ASP A 193 19.34 0.90 -7.07
C ASP A 193 20.45 1.14 -8.10
N SER A 194 21.14 0.08 -8.51
CA SER A 194 22.30 0.18 -9.40
C SER A 194 22.04 -0.13 -10.86
N GLY A 195 20.91 -0.75 -11.19
CA GLY A 195 20.61 -1.23 -12.56
C GLY A 195 21.49 -2.38 -13.04
N ARG A 196 22.26 -3.00 -12.15
CA ARG A 196 23.07 -4.17 -12.47
C ARG A 196 22.24 -5.43 -12.41
N THR A 197 22.54 -6.35 -13.31
CA THR A 197 21.96 -7.70 -13.31
C THR A 197 22.20 -8.38 -11.96
N PHE A 198 21.14 -8.89 -11.36
CA PHE A 198 21.21 -9.72 -10.17
C PHE A 198 21.04 -11.18 -10.55
N SER A 199 21.81 -12.06 -9.91
CA SER A 199 21.84 -13.49 -10.24
C SER A 199 21.59 -14.33 -8.99
N PHE A 200 20.53 -15.12 -8.99
CA PHE A 200 20.28 -16.08 -7.91
C PHE A 200 21.10 -17.36 -8.07
N SER A 201 21.62 -17.62 -9.28
CA SER A 201 22.50 -18.76 -9.56
C SER A 201 23.58 -18.41 -10.56
N LYS A 202 24.52 -19.34 -10.79
CA LYS A 202 25.64 -19.15 -11.71
C LYS A 202 25.22 -18.86 -13.16
N TYR A 203 24.01 -19.25 -13.56
CA TYR A 203 23.58 -19.27 -14.97
C TYR A 203 22.45 -18.30 -15.29
N ASP A 204 22.00 -17.48 -14.34
CA ASP A 204 20.90 -16.53 -14.52
C ASP A 204 21.37 -15.07 -14.48
N ASN A 205 22.56 -14.82 -15.01
CA ASN A 205 23.20 -13.49 -15.07
C ASN A 205 23.23 -12.88 -16.49
N GLY A 206 22.41 -13.37 -17.40
CA GLY A 206 22.32 -12.89 -18.78
C GLY A 206 20.94 -12.36 -19.13
N GLY A 207 20.77 -12.00 -20.42
CA GLY A 207 19.46 -11.60 -20.93
C GLY A 207 18.48 -12.77 -20.90
N ASP A 208 17.26 -12.48 -20.47
CA ASP A 208 16.15 -13.43 -20.45
C ASP A 208 15.11 -13.01 -21.50
N ILE A 209 14.99 -13.80 -22.55
CA ILE A 209 14.07 -13.49 -23.67
C ILE A 209 12.60 -13.70 -23.30
N VAL A 210 12.30 -14.57 -22.32
CA VAL A 210 10.94 -14.82 -21.86
C VAL A 210 10.45 -13.62 -21.03
N GLU A 211 11.25 -13.23 -20.05
CA GLU A 211 10.95 -12.08 -19.21
C GLU A 211 10.91 -10.76 -20.02
N THR A 212 11.84 -10.62 -20.98
CA THR A 212 11.81 -9.51 -21.94
C THR A 212 10.52 -9.48 -22.74
N ALA A 213 10.00 -10.64 -23.18
CA ALA A 213 8.75 -10.71 -23.94
C ALA A 213 7.51 -10.30 -23.13
N PHE A 214 7.51 -10.47 -21.81
CA PHE A 214 6.44 -9.96 -20.95
C PHE A 214 6.52 -8.45 -20.75
N LEU A 215 7.71 -7.88 -20.90
CA LEU A 215 7.94 -6.45 -20.68
C LEU A 215 7.59 -5.58 -21.90
N VAL A 216 7.69 -6.10 -23.10
CA VAL A 216 7.45 -5.39 -24.40
C VAL A 216 6.12 -5.77 -25.00
#